data_ad59bef27bf7507b7ad86d62c6acf84e
#
_entry.id   ad59bef27bf7507b7ad86d62c6acf84e
#
_cell.length_a   1.000
_cell.length_b   1.000
_cell.length_c   1.000
_cell.angle_alpha   90.00
_cell.angle_beta   90.00
_cell.angle_gamma   90.00
#
_symmetry.space_group_name_H-M   'P 1'
#
loop_
_entity.id
_entity.type
_entity.pdbx_description
1 polymer ?
#
loop_
_entity_poly.entity_id
_entity_poly.type
_entity_poly.pdbx_seq_one_letter_code
_entity_poly.pdbx_strand_id
1 'polypeptide(L)'
;MPTGSGSAYKHNMTDKLSARLILASQSAARQALLRGAKVEFAALAADLDERGIEQSSDLTDAAAVAALLAKEKALHVSRAHPDAYVIGADQTLALGIKIFAKADDRAQAREQLKSLSGQTHELHSAVAVVKGEKILFESVSTARMTMRPLSDAQLETYLDLAGNAVTASVGGYQLEGAGVHLFEKIEGDYFTILGLPLLPLLGFLRGHGLAPLP
;
A
#
# COMPACT_ATOMS: atom_id res chain seq x y z
N MET A 1 32.40 -42.85 -11.29
CA MET A 1 31.13 -42.37 -11.76
C MET A 1 30.31 -41.98 -10.57
N PRO A 2 30.13 -40.73 -10.23
CA PRO A 2 29.13 -40.32 -9.23
C PRO A 2 27.92 -39.72 -9.94
N THR A 3 26.78 -40.27 -9.62
CA THR A 3 25.45 -39.73 -9.89
C THR A 3 25.07 -38.81 -8.75
N GLY A 4 24.75 -37.58 -9.03
CA GLY A 4 24.17 -36.70 -8.05
C GLY A 4 23.85 -35.35 -8.65
N SER A 5 22.60 -35.08 -8.95
CA SER A 5 22.06 -33.72 -8.94
C SER A 5 20.54 -33.79 -9.21
N GLY A 6 19.79 -33.67 -8.21
CA GLY A 6 18.31 -33.65 -8.32
C GLY A 6 17.64 -33.23 -7.02
N SER A 7 18.05 -32.14 -6.39
CA SER A 7 17.39 -31.73 -5.16
C SER A 7 17.29 -30.22 -4.91
N ALA A 8 17.43 -29.39 -5.93
CA ALA A 8 17.40 -27.92 -5.71
C ALA A 8 16.09 -27.22 -6.12
N TYR A 9 15.13 -27.87 -6.75
CA TYR A 9 13.95 -27.18 -7.33
C TYR A 9 12.61 -27.45 -6.62
N LYS A 10 12.57 -28.22 -5.53
CA LYS A 10 11.32 -28.50 -4.80
C LYS A 10 11.10 -27.67 -3.53
N HIS A 11 12.03 -26.78 -3.16
CA HIS A 11 11.96 -26.07 -1.88
C HIS A 11 11.07 -24.82 -1.88
N ASN A 12 10.61 -24.34 -3.04
CA ASN A 12 9.96 -23.03 -3.16
C ASN A 12 8.42 -23.01 -3.17
N MET A 13 7.75 -24.15 -3.23
CA MET A 13 6.26 -24.17 -3.26
C MET A 13 5.62 -24.56 -1.93
N THR A 14 6.31 -25.34 -1.11
CA THR A 14 5.78 -25.77 0.21
C THR A 14 6.02 -24.74 1.31
N ASP A 15 7.03 -23.89 1.19
CA ASP A 15 7.32 -22.82 2.17
C ASP A 15 6.31 -21.67 2.17
N LYS A 16 5.57 -21.47 1.08
CA LYS A 16 4.49 -20.45 1.04
C LYS A 16 3.27 -20.81 1.90
N LEU A 17 3.10 -22.07 2.22
CA LEU A 17 1.95 -22.56 3.00
C LEU A 17 2.17 -22.50 4.52
N SER A 18 3.39 -22.28 4.98
CA SER A 18 3.74 -22.21 6.41
C SER A 18 4.26 -20.84 6.85
N ALA A 19 4.07 -19.79 6.06
CA ALA A 19 4.50 -18.46 6.44
C ALA A 19 3.77 -17.98 7.69
N ARG A 20 4.51 -17.70 8.74
CA ARG A 20 3.99 -17.18 10.01
C ARG A 20 3.38 -15.78 9.86
N LEU A 21 3.82 -15.02 8.85
CA LEU A 21 3.36 -13.67 8.53
C LEU A 21 3.08 -13.55 7.03
N ILE A 22 1.91 -13.00 6.70
CA ILE A 22 1.45 -12.82 5.32
C ILE A 22 1.13 -11.33 5.12
N LEU A 23 1.57 -10.76 3.99
CA LEU A 23 1.11 -9.46 3.52
C LEU A 23 0.04 -9.67 2.45
N ALA A 24 -1.19 -9.28 2.74
CA ALA A 24 -2.35 -9.32 1.84
C ALA A 24 -2.31 -8.14 0.85
N SER A 25 -1.23 -8.01 0.07
CA SER A 25 -1.04 -6.91 -0.89
C SER A 25 -0.04 -7.28 -1.98
N GLN A 26 -0.35 -6.88 -3.23
CA GLN A 26 0.57 -6.95 -4.37
C GLN A 26 1.41 -5.67 -4.54
N SER A 27 1.20 -4.63 -3.75
CA SER A 27 1.93 -3.37 -3.86
C SER A 27 3.44 -3.58 -3.71
N ALA A 28 4.19 -3.23 -4.76
CA ALA A 28 5.65 -3.31 -4.77
C ALA A 28 6.28 -2.43 -3.67
N ALA A 29 5.73 -1.22 -3.45
CA ALA A 29 6.20 -0.30 -2.43
C ALA A 29 6.04 -0.88 -1.02
N ARG A 30 4.85 -1.41 -0.67
CA ARG A 30 4.60 -2.05 0.64
C ARG A 30 5.51 -3.25 0.87
N GLN A 31 5.71 -4.09 -0.16
CA GLN A 31 6.63 -5.23 -0.08
C GLN A 31 8.08 -4.77 0.10
N ALA A 32 8.50 -3.71 -0.62
CA ALA A 32 9.84 -3.14 -0.49
C ALA A 32 10.10 -2.60 0.93
N LEU A 33 9.11 -1.92 1.53
CA LEU A 33 9.21 -1.43 2.91
C LEU A 33 9.44 -2.54 3.92
N LEU A 34 8.65 -3.62 3.87
CA LEU A 34 8.82 -4.77 4.79
C LEU A 34 10.13 -5.51 4.55
N ARG A 35 10.53 -5.73 3.28
CA ARG A 35 11.83 -6.33 2.94
C ARG A 35 13.00 -5.46 3.40
N GLY A 36 12.90 -4.13 3.21
CA GLY A 36 13.90 -3.17 3.70
C GLY A 36 14.07 -3.23 5.22
N ALA A 37 12.96 -3.41 5.95
CA ALA A 37 12.95 -3.63 7.39
C ALA A 37 13.37 -5.05 7.81
N LYS A 38 13.76 -5.92 6.86
CA LYS A 38 14.16 -7.33 7.11
C LYS A 38 13.08 -8.17 7.79
N VAL A 39 11.82 -7.80 7.62
CA VAL A 39 10.68 -8.61 8.07
C VAL A 39 10.48 -9.75 7.08
N GLU A 40 10.39 -10.98 7.58
CA GLU A 40 10.08 -12.16 6.76
C GLU A 40 8.57 -12.31 6.60
N PHE A 41 8.08 -12.38 5.36
CA PHE A 41 6.67 -12.55 5.04
C PHE A 41 6.45 -13.24 3.70
N ALA A 42 5.29 -13.86 3.52
CA ALA A 42 4.76 -14.22 2.22
C ALA A 42 3.85 -13.09 1.71
N ALA A 43 3.85 -12.82 0.40
CA ALA A 43 2.93 -11.87 -0.21
C ALA A 43 1.83 -12.63 -0.96
N LEU A 44 0.57 -12.37 -0.61
CA LEU A 44 -0.62 -12.90 -1.28
C LEU A 44 -1.52 -11.74 -1.72
N ALA A 45 -2.18 -11.89 -2.87
CA ALA A 45 -3.22 -10.94 -3.26
C ALA A 45 -4.46 -11.11 -2.38
N ALA A 46 -5.06 -10.00 -1.94
CA ALA A 46 -6.44 -10.01 -1.52
C ALA A 46 -7.29 -9.73 -2.77
N ASP A 47 -7.91 -10.75 -3.31
CA ASP A 47 -8.80 -10.64 -4.48
C ASP A 47 -10.19 -10.24 -4.00
N LEU A 48 -10.40 -8.93 -3.82
CA LEU A 48 -11.63 -8.33 -3.29
C LEU A 48 -12.21 -7.33 -4.28
N ASP A 49 -13.53 -7.23 -4.30
CA ASP A 49 -14.23 -6.11 -4.94
C ASP A 49 -14.18 -4.88 -4.01
N GLU A 50 -13.05 -4.16 -4.07
CA GLU A 50 -12.81 -2.98 -3.25
C GLU A 50 -13.87 -1.90 -3.48
N ARG A 51 -14.28 -1.67 -4.75
CA ARG A 51 -15.30 -0.68 -5.11
C ARG A 51 -16.68 -1.04 -4.53
N GLY A 52 -17.05 -2.31 -4.56
CA GLY A 52 -18.30 -2.78 -3.94
C GLY A 52 -18.31 -2.60 -2.41
N ILE A 53 -17.17 -2.85 -1.76
CA ILE A 53 -17.01 -2.64 -0.32
C ILE A 53 -17.12 -1.14 0.03
N GLU A 54 -16.44 -0.26 -0.71
CA GLU A 54 -16.52 1.19 -0.52
C GLU A 54 -17.96 1.70 -0.66
N GLN A 55 -18.65 1.33 -1.73
CA GLN A 55 -20.00 1.78 -2.03
C GLN A 55 -21.03 1.28 -0.99
N SER A 56 -20.84 0.07 -0.46
CA SER A 56 -21.75 -0.50 0.54
C SER A 56 -21.53 0.01 1.96
N SER A 57 -20.41 0.71 2.21
CA SER A 57 -20.03 1.15 3.55
C SER A 57 -20.63 2.48 3.99
N ASP A 58 -21.18 3.27 3.06
CA ASP A 58 -21.65 4.65 3.28
C ASP A 58 -20.59 5.59 3.90
N LEU A 59 -19.31 5.20 3.89
CA LEU A 59 -18.21 5.99 4.44
C LEU A 59 -17.82 7.11 3.47
N THR A 60 -17.71 8.33 3.99
CA THR A 60 -17.28 9.52 3.25
C THR A 60 -15.91 10.03 3.71
N ASP A 61 -15.44 9.58 4.87
CA ASP A 61 -14.12 9.90 5.41
C ASP A 61 -13.03 9.00 4.78
N ALA A 62 -12.06 9.62 4.15
CA ALA A 62 -11.00 8.92 3.42
C ALA A 62 -10.14 8.01 4.33
N ALA A 63 -9.90 8.43 5.58
CA ALA A 63 -9.15 7.63 6.54
C ALA A 63 -9.95 6.38 6.97
N ALA A 64 -11.26 6.53 7.15
CA ALA A 64 -12.15 5.41 7.49
C ALA A 64 -12.27 4.41 6.32
N VAL A 65 -12.32 4.88 5.08
CA VAL A 65 -12.31 4.03 3.87
C VAL A 65 -11.00 3.22 3.81
N ALA A 66 -9.84 3.86 3.99
CA ALA A 66 -8.56 3.16 4.01
C ALA A 66 -8.51 2.09 5.12
N ALA A 67 -9.00 2.41 6.33
CA ALA A 67 -9.05 1.47 7.45
C ALA A 67 -9.95 0.26 7.14
N LEU A 68 -11.13 0.50 6.57
CA LEU A 68 -12.05 -0.56 6.17
C LEU A 68 -11.40 -1.51 5.17
N LEU A 69 -10.83 -0.97 4.08
CA LEU A 69 -10.21 -1.78 3.03
C LEU A 69 -8.98 -2.56 3.54
N ALA A 70 -8.16 -1.93 4.38
CA ALA A 70 -7.02 -2.62 5.01
C ALA A 70 -7.49 -3.83 5.83
N LYS A 71 -8.54 -3.66 6.63
CA LYS A 71 -9.14 -4.71 7.45
C LYS A 71 -9.73 -5.83 6.59
N GLU A 72 -10.54 -5.50 5.59
CA GLU A 72 -11.18 -6.50 4.73
C GLU A 72 -10.15 -7.32 3.94
N LYS A 73 -9.07 -6.70 3.45
CA LYS A 73 -7.95 -7.40 2.82
C LYS A 73 -7.30 -8.40 3.77
N ALA A 74 -7.07 -8.03 5.02
CA ALA A 74 -6.49 -8.92 6.02
C ALA A 74 -7.42 -10.09 6.34
N LEU A 75 -8.71 -9.82 6.61
CA LEU A 75 -9.71 -10.82 6.91
C LEU A 75 -9.91 -11.81 5.77
N HIS A 76 -9.98 -11.32 4.53
CA HIS A 76 -10.15 -12.17 3.35
C HIS A 76 -9.05 -13.24 3.23
N VAL A 77 -7.79 -12.80 3.32
CA VAL A 77 -6.66 -13.73 3.23
C VAL A 77 -6.55 -14.61 4.48
N SER A 78 -6.88 -14.08 5.67
CA SER A 78 -6.81 -14.81 6.93
C SER A 78 -7.79 -16.02 7.00
N ARG A 79 -8.94 -15.95 6.32
CA ARG A 79 -9.88 -17.09 6.25
C ARG A 79 -9.25 -18.35 5.66
N ALA A 80 -8.35 -18.18 4.67
CA ALA A 80 -7.60 -19.28 4.07
C ALA A 80 -6.32 -19.64 4.86
N HIS A 81 -5.88 -18.78 5.78
CA HIS A 81 -4.64 -18.92 6.54
C HIS A 81 -4.85 -18.58 8.03
N PRO A 82 -5.73 -19.30 8.75
CA PRO A 82 -6.18 -18.92 10.10
C PRO A 82 -5.08 -18.90 11.16
N ASP A 83 -4.01 -19.66 10.95
CA ASP A 83 -2.88 -19.75 11.89
C ASP A 83 -1.82 -18.67 11.66
N ALA A 84 -1.84 -18.00 10.50
CA ALA A 84 -0.90 -16.94 10.16
C ALA A 84 -1.36 -15.56 10.70
N TYR A 85 -0.40 -14.68 10.98
CA TYR A 85 -0.67 -13.25 11.11
C TYR A 85 -0.78 -12.66 9.69
N VAL A 86 -1.87 -12.00 9.38
CA VAL A 86 -2.12 -11.42 8.07
C VAL A 86 -2.16 -9.90 8.16
N ILE A 87 -1.25 -9.24 7.45
CA ILE A 87 -1.20 -7.79 7.30
C ILE A 87 -2.04 -7.41 6.09
N GLY A 88 -3.11 -6.65 6.29
CA GLY A 88 -3.80 -5.91 5.25
C GLY A 88 -3.39 -4.44 5.27
N ALA A 89 -3.31 -3.81 4.13
CA ALA A 89 -3.00 -2.39 4.04
C ALA A 89 -3.71 -1.74 2.85
N ASP A 90 -4.15 -0.50 3.06
CA ASP A 90 -4.75 0.31 2.03
C ASP A 90 -4.29 1.76 2.10
N GLN A 91 -4.49 2.52 1.01
CA GLN A 91 -4.19 3.94 0.96
C GLN A 91 -5.22 4.67 0.11
N THR A 92 -5.78 5.74 0.67
CA THR A 92 -6.63 6.68 -0.03
C THR A 92 -5.94 8.03 -0.19
N LEU A 93 -6.28 8.76 -1.26
CA LEU A 93 -5.90 10.15 -1.49
C LEU A 93 -7.14 11.01 -1.43
N ALA A 94 -7.11 12.11 -0.65
CA ALA A 94 -8.21 13.04 -0.55
C ALA A 94 -7.75 14.49 -0.79
N LEU A 95 -8.52 15.23 -1.58
CA LEU A 95 -8.43 16.68 -1.71
C LEU A 95 -9.72 17.29 -1.16
N GLY A 96 -9.67 17.79 0.06
CA GLY A 96 -10.86 18.13 0.81
C GLY A 96 -11.75 16.89 1.01
N ILE A 97 -13.00 16.97 0.57
CA ILE A 97 -13.96 15.83 0.67
C ILE A 97 -13.87 14.86 -0.52
N LYS A 98 -13.11 15.19 -1.56
CA LYS A 98 -13.01 14.35 -2.77
C LYS A 98 -11.96 13.27 -2.59
N ILE A 99 -12.38 12.02 -2.60
CA ILE A 99 -11.48 10.86 -2.65
C ILE A 99 -11.16 10.53 -4.10
N PHE A 100 -9.89 10.24 -4.39
CA PHE A 100 -9.41 9.89 -5.73
C PHE A 100 -9.20 8.38 -5.83
N ALA A 101 -9.73 7.78 -6.88
CA ALA A 101 -9.38 6.41 -7.28
C ALA A 101 -8.08 6.41 -8.12
N LYS A 102 -7.47 5.25 -8.31
CA LYS A 102 -6.39 5.10 -9.30
C LYS A 102 -6.92 5.46 -10.69
N ALA A 103 -6.09 6.14 -11.46
CA ALA A 103 -6.43 6.46 -12.84
C ALA A 103 -6.43 5.19 -13.70
N ASP A 104 -7.44 5.06 -14.56
CA ASP A 104 -7.55 3.94 -15.48
C ASP A 104 -6.58 4.09 -16.68
N ASP A 105 -6.26 5.34 -17.05
CA ASP A 105 -5.37 5.67 -18.14
C ASP A 105 -4.58 6.98 -17.90
N ARG A 106 -3.69 7.31 -18.84
CA ARG A 106 -2.86 8.52 -18.82
C ARG A 106 -3.70 9.81 -18.82
N ALA A 107 -4.82 9.85 -19.56
CA ALA A 107 -5.64 11.04 -19.66
C ALA A 107 -6.32 11.34 -18.33
N GLN A 108 -6.85 10.33 -17.65
CA GLN A 108 -7.44 10.46 -16.32
C GLN A 108 -6.36 10.82 -15.28
N ALA A 109 -5.16 10.24 -15.35
CA ALA A 109 -4.03 10.62 -14.49
C ALA A 109 -3.67 12.10 -14.67
N ARG A 110 -3.66 12.61 -15.91
CA ARG A 110 -3.42 14.03 -16.21
C ARG A 110 -4.45 14.94 -15.55
N GLU A 111 -5.72 14.62 -15.65
CA GLU A 111 -6.79 15.43 -15.05
C GLU A 111 -6.73 15.38 -13.50
N GLN A 112 -6.38 14.24 -12.92
CA GLN A 112 -6.13 14.14 -11.48
C GLN A 112 -4.96 15.05 -11.05
N LEU A 113 -3.81 14.94 -11.71
CA LEU A 113 -2.63 15.77 -11.42
C LEU A 113 -2.93 17.26 -11.61
N LYS A 114 -3.71 17.63 -12.62
CA LYS A 114 -4.17 19.01 -12.83
C LYS A 114 -5.02 19.51 -11.66
N SER A 115 -5.89 18.67 -11.13
CA SER A 115 -6.73 18.98 -9.96
C SER A 115 -5.90 19.13 -8.68
N LEU A 116 -4.77 18.43 -8.56
CA LEU A 116 -3.88 18.45 -7.40
C LEU A 116 -2.83 19.58 -7.50
N SER A 117 -2.58 20.13 -8.70
CA SER A 117 -1.59 21.18 -8.95
C SER A 117 -1.85 22.43 -8.11
N GLY A 118 -0.85 22.88 -7.35
CA GLY A 118 -0.94 24.02 -6.45
C GLY A 118 -1.81 23.78 -5.20
N GLN A 119 -2.23 22.54 -4.94
CA GLN A 119 -3.09 22.19 -3.81
C GLN A 119 -2.34 21.33 -2.77
N THR A 120 -2.85 21.36 -1.55
CA THR A 120 -2.45 20.41 -0.50
C THR A 120 -3.51 19.32 -0.40
N HIS A 121 -3.11 18.09 -0.62
CA HIS A 121 -3.95 16.90 -0.47
C HIS A 121 -3.41 15.98 0.63
N GLU A 122 -4.22 15.03 1.05
CA GLU A 122 -3.88 14.08 2.11
C GLU A 122 -3.79 12.66 1.56
N LEU A 123 -2.78 11.92 2.02
CA LEU A 123 -2.67 10.48 1.87
C LEU A 123 -2.97 9.84 3.22
N HIS A 124 -4.00 9.00 3.29
CA HIS A 124 -4.34 8.23 4.47
C HIS A 124 -3.94 6.78 4.22
N SER A 125 -2.92 6.31 4.94
CA SER A 125 -2.46 4.93 4.85
C SER A 125 -2.89 4.16 6.08
N ALA A 126 -3.58 3.04 5.85
CA ALA A 126 -4.09 2.16 6.89
C ALA A 126 -3.40 0.81 6.85
N VAL A 127 -3.24 0.21 8.02
CA VAL A 127 -2.76 -1.15 8.21
C VAL A 127 -3.62 -1.85 9.26
N ALA A 128 -3.96 -3.10 8.99
CA ALA A 128 -4.60 -4.00 9.96
C ALA A 128 -3.82 -5.31 10.04
N VAL A 129 -3.72 -5.91 11.23
CA VAL A 129 -3.18 -7.27 11.41
C VAL A 129 -4.26 -8.15 12.02
N VAL A 130 -4.50 -9.28 11.35
CA VAL A 130 -5.55 -10.24 11.69
C VAL A 130 -4.92 -11.61 11.87
N LYS A 131 -5.49 -12.43 12.77
CA LYS A 131 -5.19 -13.85 12.88
C LYS A 131 -6.50 -14.62 13.05
N GLY A 132 -6.80 -15.55 12.16
CA GLY A 132 -8.13 -16.11 12.03
C GLY A 132 -9.16 -15.02 11.72
N GLU A 133 -10.17 -14.86 12.55
CA GLU A 133 -11.16 -13.77 12.44
C GLU A 133 -10.91 -12.62 13.41
N LYS A 134 -9.84 -12.71 14.21
CA LYS A 134 -9.54 -11.72 15.25
C LYS A 134 -8.65 -10.61 14.72
N ILE A 135 -9.13 -9.39 14.77
CA ILE A 135 -8.34 -8.17 14.54
C ILE A 135 -7.45 -7.96 15.77
N LEU A 136 -6.15 -7.92 15.56
CA LEU A 136 -5.14 -7.78 16.62
C LEU A 136 -4.54 -6.39 16.67
N PHE A 137 -4.53 -5.68 15.53
CA PHE A 137 -3.95 -4.35 15.42
C PHE A 137 -4.56 -3.60 14.25
N GLU A 138 -4.81 -2.31 14.44
CA GLU A 138 -5.20 -1.36 13.40
C GLU A 138 -4.49 -0.04 13.63
N SER A 139 -4.08 0.62 12.55
CA SER A 139 -3.51 1.97 12.59
C SER A 139 -3.75 2.69 11.28
N VAL A 140 -4.01 4.00 11.36
CA VAL A 140 -4.06 4.91 10.22
C VAL A 140 -3.08 6.03 10.45
N SER A 141 -2.30 6.37 9.43
CA SER A 141 -1.39 7.51 9.43
C SER A 141 -1.70 8.40 8.23
N THR A 142 -1.57 9.72 8.42
CA THR A 142 -1.85 10.72 7.40
C THR A 142 -0.58 11.48 7.04
N ALA A 143 -0.35 11.69 5.74
CA ALA A 143 0.64 12.60 5.21
C ALA A 143 -0.04 13.69 4.38
N ARG A 144 0.45 14.94 4.50
CA ARG A 144 0.00 16.09 3.72
C ARG A 144 1.02 16.43 2.66
N MET A 145 0.57 16.47 1.42
CA MET A 145 1.38 16.63 0.24
C MET A 145 0.99 17.93 -0.47
N THR A 146 1.85 18.96 -0.41
CA THR A 146 1.61 20.20 -1.14
C THR A 146 2.28 20.13 -2.50
N MET A 147 1.47 20.05 -3.55
CA MET A 147 1.96 20.02 -4.91
C MET A 147 2.24 21.46 -5.39
N ARG A 148 3.38 21.68 -6.02
CA ARG A 148 3.68 22.97 -6.63
C ARG A 148 2.73 23.25 -7.80
N PRO A 149 2.47 24.53 -8.15
CA PRO A 149 1.73 24.87 -9.36
C PRO A 149 2.46 24.33 -10.61
N LEU A 150 1.75 23.61 -11.47
CA LEU A 150 2.28 23.00 -12.69
C LEU A 150 1.55 23.53 -13.92
N SER A 151 2.32 23.95 -14.93
CA SER A 151 1.78 24.27 -16.25
C SER A 151 1.41 22.99 -17.01
N ASP A 152 0.57 23.11 -18.04
CA ASP A 152 0.22 21.97 -18.90
C ASP A 152 1.47 21.32 -19.52
N ALA A 153 2.48 22.11 -19.93
CA ALA A 153 3.74 21.58 -20.46
C ALA A 153 4.53 20.78 -19.43
N GLN A 154 4.55 21.21 -18.16
CA GLN A 154 5.20 20.49 -17.06
C GLN A 154 4.46 19.19 -16.72
N LEU A 155 3.14 19.20 -16.78
CA LEU A 155 2.33 17.97 -16.62
C LEU A 155 2.64 16.94 -17.70
N GLU A 156 2.69 17.34 -18.97
CA GLU A 156 3.05 16.44 -20.07
C GLU A 156 4.47 15.89 -19.91
N THR A 157 5.44 16.75 -19.57
CA THR A 157 6.81 16.31 -19.30
C THR A 157 6.87 15.28 -18.18
N TYR A 158 6.14 15.53 -17.09
CA TYR A 158 6.06 14.56 -15.98
C TYR A 158 5.43 13.23 -16.39
N LEU A 159 4.32 13.28 -17.12
CA LEU A 159 3.62 12.06 -17.60
C LEU A 159 4.51 11.22 -18.51
N ASP A 160 5.36 11.86 -19.33
CA ASP A 160 6.33 11.17 -20.17
C ASP A 160 7.45 10.52 -19.33
N LEU A 161 7.97 11.24 -18.34
CA LEU A 161 8.99 10.70 -17.43
C LEU A 161 8.49 9.55 -16.56
N ALA A 162 7.27 9.64 -16.06
CA ALA A 162 6.70 8.66 -15.15
C ALA A 162 6.15 7.42 -15.89
N GLY A 163 5.75 7.56 -17.16
CA GLY A 163 5.25 6.47 -17.98
C GLY A 163 4.08 5.71 -17.32
N ASN A 164 4.18 4.39 -17.27
CA ASN A 164 3.12 3.54 -16.69
C ASN A 164 2.95 3.72 -15.16
N ALA A 165 3.87 4.37 -14.48
CA ALA A 165 3.76 4.61 -13.03
C ALA A 165 2.56 5.52 -12.67
N VAL A 166 2.06 6.32 -13.61
CA VAL A 166 0.93 7.25 -13.40
C VAL A 166 -0.41 6.55 -13.14
N THR A 167 -0.55 5.28 -13.52
CA THR A 167 -1.75 4.47 -13.26
C THR A 167 -1.54 3.46 -12.14
N ALA A 168 -0.30 3.33 -11.61
CA ALA A 168 0.04 2.33 -10.61
C ALA A 168 -0.39 2.71 -9.18
N SER A 169 -0.53 4.02 -8.89
CA SER A 169 -0.88 4.56 -7.57
C SER A 169 -1.95 5.63 -7.66
N VAL A 170 -2.65 5.88 -6.55
CA VAL A 170 -3.62 6.98 -6.45
C VAL A 170 -2.91 8.33 -6.66
N GLY A 171 -3.58 9.25 -7.33
CA GLY A 171 -3.04 10.60 -7.61
C GLY A 171 -2.04 10.68 -8.76
N GLY A 172 -1.70 9.56 -9.42
CA GLY A 172 -0.85 9.57 -10.62
C GLY A 172 0.64 9.80 -10.36
N TYR A 173 1.14 9.54 -9.15
CA TYR A 173 2.55 9.72 -8.82
C TYR A 173 3.09 8.67 -7.85
N GLN A 174 4.41 8.50 -7.87
CA GLN A 174 5.19 7.72 -6.90
C GLN A 174 6.32 8.62 -6.38
N LEU A 175 6.37 8.85 -5.06
CA LEU A 175 7.33 9.76 -4.44
C LEU A 175 8.77 9.26 -4.58
N GLU A 176 8.97 7.95 -4.57
CA GLU A 176 10.25 7.27 -4.74
C GLU A 176 10.80 7.33 -6.18
N GLY A 177 10.04 7.89 -7.09
CA GLY A 177 10.39 8.08 -8.50
C GLY A 177 10.30 9.55 -8.94
N ALA A 178 9.93 9.77 -10.21
CA ALA A 178 9.78 11.11 -10.78
C ALA A 178 8.74 11.99 -10.04
N GLY A 179 7.83 11.37 -9.29
CA GLY A 179 6.80 12.06 -8.52
C GLY A 179 7.34 13.05 -7.49
N VAL A 180 8.57 12.88 -7.00
CA VAL A 180 9.18 13.82 -6.04
C VAL A 180 9.28 15.25 -6.61
N HIS A 181 9.42 15.40 -7.92
CA HIS A 181 9.50 16.71 -8.58
C HIS A 181 8.20 17.52 -8.56
N LEU A 182 7.08 16.90 -8.21
CA LEU A 182 5.76 17.54 -8.18
C LEU A 182 5.54 18.35 -6.91
N PHE A 183 6.30 18.12 -5.83
CA PHE A 183 6.01 18.64 -4.51
C PHE A 183 6.92 19.78 -4.10
N GLU A 184 6.36 20.74 -3.38
CA GLU A 184 7.11 21.81 -2.71
C GLU A 184 7.18 21.61 -1.20
N LYS A 185 6.21 20.88 -0.59
CA LYS A 185 6.18 20.59 0.84
C LYS A 185 5.56 19.23 1.11
N ILE A 186 6.13 18.53 2.09
CA ILE A 186 5.65 17.25 2.60
C ILE A 186 5.60 17.31 4.12
N GLU A 187 4.47 16.93 4.72
CA GLU A 187 4.26 16.82 6.17
C GLU A 187 3.76 15.41 6.46
N GLY A 188 4.51 14.65 7.22
CA GLY A 188 4.27 13.24 7.51
C GLY A 188 5.52 12.40 7.34
N ASP A 189 5.39 11.09 7.53
CA ASP A 189 6.51 10.18 7.36
C ASP A 189 6.53 9.50 5.98
N TYR A 190 7.72 9.14 5.54
CA TYR A 190 7.97 8.53 4.23
C TYR A 190 7.20 7.21 4.03
N PHE A 191 7.08 6.39 5.07
CA PHE A 191 6.42 5.09 4.98
C PHE A 191 4.91 5.25 4.76
N THR A 192 4.29 6.22 5.42
CA THR A 192 2.88 6.61 5.20
C THR A 192 2.65 7.00 3.74
N ILE A 193 3.55 7.79 3.13
CA ILE A 193 3.41 8.20 1.73
C ILE A 193 3.50 6.99 0.80
N LEU A 194 4.34 6.00 1.09
CA LEU A 194 4.48 4.78 0.31
C LEU A 194 3.38 3.74 0.59
N GLY A 195 2.39 4.07 1.43
CA GLY A 195 1.17 3.30 1.61
C GLY A 195 1.21 2.24 2.71
N LEU A 196 2.16 2.33 3.65
CA LEU A 196 2.21 1.44 4.82
C LEU A 196 2.69 2.21 6.06
N PRO A 197 1.89 2.34 7.13
CA PRO A 197 2.32 2.86 8.43
C PRO A 197 3.32 1.90 9.09
N LEU A 198 4.59 1.94 8.63
CA LEU A 198 5.59 0.91 8.97
C LEU A 198 6.00 0.97 10.43
N LEU A 199 6.19 2.16 11.02
CA LEU A 199 6.67 2.27 12.41
C LEU A 199 5.66 1.73 13.43
N PRO A 200 4.36 2.08 13.38
CA PRO A 200 3.35 1.44 14.23
C PRO A 200 3.25 -0.07 14.02
N LEU A 201 3.30 -0.52 12.75
CA LEU A 201 3.28 -1.95 12.42
C LEU A 201 4.47 -2.70 13.03
N LEU A 202 5.70 -2.16 12.91
CA LEU A 202 6.90 -2.77 13.53
C LEU A 202 6.78 -2.83 15.05
N GLY A 203 6.15 -1.83 15.69
CA GLY A 203 5.83 -1.86 17.11
C GLY A 203 4.99 -3.08 17.50
N PHE A 204 3.92 -3.34 16.74
CA PHE A 204 3.09 -4.52 16.91
C PHE A 204 3.86 -5.82 16.66
N LEU A 205 4.60 -5.89 15.55
CA LEU A 205 5.35 -7.10 15.15
C LEU A 205 6.42 -7.49 16.18
N ARG A 206 7.11 -6.50 16.79
CA ARG A 206 8.07 -6.74 17.89
C ARG A 206 7.40 -7.43 19.08
N GLY A 207 6.25 -6.92 19.51
CA GLY A 207 5.50 -7.51 20.65
C GLY A 207 5.05 -8.97 20.41
N HIS A 208 5.08 -9.42 19.14
CA HIS A 208 4.65 -10.79 18.74
C HIS A 208 5.81 -11.65 18.24
N GLY A 209 7.06 -11.20 18.35
CA GLY A 209 8.25 -11.92 17.87
C GLY A 209 8.24 -12.17 16.36
N LEU A 210 7.71 -11.21 15.57
CA LEU A 210 7.59 -11.23 14.12
C LEU A 210 8.51 -10.21 13.44
N ALA A 211 9.24 -9.39 14.22
CA ALA A 211 10.25 -8.47 13.74
C ALA A 211 11.66 -9.01 14.04
N PRO A 212 12.69 -8.66 13.22
CA PRO A 212 14.06 -9.16 13.41
C PRO A 212 14.76 -8.58 14.63
N LEU A 213 14.31 -7.40 15.11
CA LEU A 213 14.81 -6.76 16.33
C LEU A 213 13.66 -6.75 17.35
N PRO A 214 13.94 -7.23 18.61
CA PRO A 214 12.95 -7.26 19.68
C PRO A 214 12.55 -5.87 20.18
#